data_6bb2fa8feb88f2d91422c119d2afe0bc
#
_entry.id   6bb2fa8feb88f2d91422c119d2afe0bc
#
_cell.length_a   1.000
_cell.length_b   1.000
_cell.length_c   1.000
_cell.angle_alpha   90.00
_cell.angle_beta   90.00
_cell.angle_gamma   90.00
#
_symmetry.space_group_name_H-M   'P 1'
#
loop_
_entity.id
_entity.type
_entity.pdbx_description
1 polymer ?
#
loop_
_entity_poly.entity_id
_entity_poly.type
_entity_poly.pdbx_seq_one_letter_code
_entity_poly.pdbx_strand_id
1 'polypeptide(L)'
;MNGFAMKNTKAPATQNKQTAAECYAERHAECEKLLKRIAFQLDVHRGCQAQEPTNWGHAGDLGRVTEELAYVLASLGDRSAVDQKGLAY
;
A
#
# COMPACT_ATOMS: atom_id res chain seq x y z
N MET A 1 -3.46 30.39 6.92
CA MET A 1 -3.35 29.96 6.59
C MET A 1 -3.32 29.52 6.30
N ASN A 2 -3.41 29.52 6.58
CA ASN A 2 -3.33 28.91 6.23
C ASN A 2 -3.30 28.18 5.85
N GLY A 3 -3.29 27.98 6.22
CA GLY A 3 -3.10 27.20 5.77
C GLY A 3 -3.20 26.61 5.51
N PHE A 4 -3.06 26.39 5.41
CA PHE A 4 -2.99 25.82 5.05
C PHE A 4 -2.87 25.16 4.86
N ALA A 5 -2.90 25.06 5.26
CA ALA A 5 -2.74 24.46 5.06
C ALA A 5 -2.58 23.95 5.04
N MET A 6 -2.35 23.88 5.20
CA MET A 6 -2.11 23.37 5.13
C MET A 6 -1.92 22.79 5.11
N LYS A 7 -1.80 22.72 5.23
CA LYS A 7 -1.52 22.17 5.25
C LYS A 7 -0.95 21.66 5.23
N ASN A 8 -0.59 21.90 5.59
CA ASN A 8 0.03 21.49 5.58
C ASN A 8 0.52 21.11 5.77
N THR A 9 0.80 21.22 6.03
CA THR A 9 1.31 20.94 6.28
C THR A 9 1.77 20.98 6.85
N LYS A 10 2.04 21.21 7.28
CA LYS A 10 2.49 21.32 7.98
C LYS A 10 2.79 21.52 8.83
N ALA A 11 2.88 21.82 9.30
CA ALA A 11 3.11 22.00 10.21
C ALA A 11 3.23 22.18 11.15
N PRO A 12 3.35 22.16 11.46
CA PRO A 12 3.56 22.15 12.48
C PRO A 12 3.25 22.28 13.41
N ALA A 13 3.47 22.15 13.78
CA ALA A 13 3.28 22.13 14.49
C ALA A 13 2.54 22.37 15.16
N THR A 14 2.33 22.42 15.25
CA THR A 14 1.69 22.51 15.65
C THR A 14 0.75 22.39 15.88
N GLN A 15 0.87 22.26 15.84
CA GLN A 15 -0.02 21.93 16.04
C GLN A 15 -0.97 21.15 15.63
N ASN A 16 -0.74 20.07 15.36
CA ASN A 16 -1.79 19.14 15.00
C ASN A 16 -2.66 18.83 16.21
N LYS A 17 -3.95 19.02 16.05
CA LYS A 17 -4.91 18.83 17.14
C LYS A 17 -5.70 17.54 16.97
N GLN A 18 -5.33 16.68 16.04
CA GLN A 18 -6.01 15.41 15.83
C GLN A 18 -5.85 14.48 17.02
N THR A 19 -6.92 13.76 17.36
CA THR A 19 -6.83 12.66 18.30
C THR A 19 -6.21 11.43 17.61
N ALA A 20 -5.77 10.47 18.42
CA ALA A 20 -5.28 9.22 17.88
C ALA A 20 -6.36 8.51 17.06
N ALA A 21 -7.61 8.56 17.53
CA ALA A 21 -8.72 7.91 16.79
C ALA A 21 -8.96 8.57 15.44
N GLU A 22 -8.88 9.89 15.37
CA GLU A 22 -9.07 10.61 14.12
C GLU A 22 -7.95 10.31 13.14
N CYS A 23 -6.72 10.30 13.63
CA CYS A 23 -5.58 9.96 12.79
C CYS A 23 -5.69 8.53 12.27
N TYR A 24 -6.09 7.60 13.12
CA TYR A 24 -6.27 6.21 12.71
C TYR A 24 -7.34 6.09 11.62
N ALA A 25 -8.46 6.78 11.77
CA ALA A 25 -9.54 6.72 10.79
C ALA A 25 -9.07 7.20 9.41
N GLU A 26 -8.28 8.27 9.37
CA GLU A 26 -7.73 8.77 8.11
C GLU A 26 -6.78 7.76 7.48
N ARG A 27 -5.90 7.18 8.28
CA ARG A 27 -4.93 6.20 7.77
C ARG A 27 -5.63 4.95 7.28
N HIS A 28 -6.65 4.51 8.02
CA HIS A 28 -7.43 3.34 7.62
C HIS A 28 -8.10 3.59 6.26
N ALA A 29 -8.74 4.75 6.10
CA ALA A 29 -9.40 5.10 4.84
C ALA A 29 -8.39 5.17 3.69
N GLU A 30 -7.22 5.69 3.96
CA GLU A 30 -6.15 5.75 2.96
C GLU A 30 -5.71 4.35 2.54
N CYS A 31 -5.55 3.45 3.50
CA CYS A 31 -5.19 2.06 3.19
C CYS A 31 -6.25 1.42 2.29
N GLU A 32 -7.52 1.64 2.61
CA GLU A 32 -8.59 1.07 1.79
C GLU A 32 -8.57 1.60 0.36
N LYS A 33 -8.31 2.91 0.20
CA LYS A 33 -8.17 3.48 -1.13
C LYS A 33 -7.02 2.86 -1.91
N LEU A 34 -5.87 2.70 -1.25
CA LEU A 34 -4.69 2.14 -1.89
C LEU A 34 -4.92 0.70 -2.31
N LEU A 35 -5.61 -0.08 -1.47
CA LEU A 35 -5.93 -1.46 -1.82
C LEU A 35 -6.78 -1.54 -3.07
N LYS A 36 -7.77 -0.66 -3.21
CA LYS A 36 -8.62 -0.61 -4.41
C LYS A 36 -7.80 -0.25 -5.64
N ARG A 37 -6.87 0.69 -5.50
CA ARG A 37 -6.02 1.09 -6.62
C ARG A 37 -5.06 -0.02 -7.00
N ILE A 38 -4.56 -0.77 -6.02
CA ILE A 38 -3.71 -1.93 -6.30
C ILE A 38 -4.50 -2.96 -7.11
N ALA A 39 -5.74 -3.25 -6.69
CA ALA A 39 -6.58 -4.21 -7.42
C ALA A 39 -6.80 -3.75 -8.87
N PHE A 40 -7.07 -2.46 -9.07
CA PHE A 40 -7.23 -1.90 -10.41
C PHE A 40 -5.96 -2.08 -11.24
N GLN A 41 -4.80 -1.74 -10.66
CA GLN A 41 -3.53 -1.84 -11.38
C GLN A 41 -3.15 -3.29 -11.69
N LEU A 42 -3.56 -4.23 -10.84
CA LEU A 42 -3.35 -5.64 -11.15
C LEU A 42 -4.11 -6.06 -12.40
N ASP A 43 -5.33 -5.55 -12.59
CA ASP A 43 -6.09 -5.84 -13.80
C ASP A 43 -5.42 -5.25 -15.03
N VAL A 44 -4.91 -4.01 -14.93
CA VAL A 44 -4.17 -3.39 -16.03
C VAL A 44 -2.93 -4.22 -16.35
N HIS A 45 -2.21 -4.64 -15.34
CA HIS A 45 -0.99 -5.42 -15.49
C HIS A 45 -1.29 -6.76 -16.18
N ARG A 46 -2.42 -7.39 -15.82
CA ARG A 46 -2.84 -8.62 -16.46
C ARG A 46 -3.07 -8.42 -17.96
N GLY A 47 -3.66 -7.29 -18.33
CA GLY A 47 -3.86 -6.96 -19.74
C GLY A 47 -2.53 -6.83 -20.49
N CYS A 48 -1.53 -6.22 -19.85
CA CYS A 48 -0.20 -6.11 -20.46
C CYS A 48 0.46 -7.48 -20.60
N GLN A 49 0.34 -8.33 -19.59
CA GLN A 49 0.89 -9.68 -19.64
C GLN A 49 0.24 -10.50 -20.76
N ALA A 50 -1.06 -10.33 -20.96
CA ALA A 50 -1.79 -11.05 -22.00
C ALA A 50 -1.29 -10.67 -23.41
N GLN A 51 -0.76 -9.47 -23.60
CA GLN A 51 -0.16 -9.04 -24.86
C GLN A 51 1.21 -9.64 -25.08
N GLU A 52 1.91 -10.06 -24.02
CA GLU A 52 3.27 -10.56 -24.07
C GLU A 52 3.41 -11.78 -23.16
N PRO A 53 2.68 -12.88 -23.44
CA PRO A 53 2.59 -13.97 -22.48
C PRO A 53 3.91 -14.73 -22.23
N THR A 54 4.91 -14.54 -23.09
CA THR A 54 6.22 -15.20 -22.92
C THR A 54 7.23 -14.29 -22.22
N ASN A 55 6.84 -13.07 -21.86
CA ASN A 55 7.74 -12.12 -21.20
C ASN A 55 7.76 -12.37 -19.70
N TRP A 56 8.87 -12.93 -19.20
CA TRP A 56 9.05 -13.24 -17.79
C TRP A 56 9.08 -11.98 -16.90
N GLY A 57 9.29 -10.79 -17.48
CA GLY A 57 9.32 -9.55 -16.73
C GLY A 57 8.02 -9.29 -15.97
N HIS A 58 6.89 -9.66 -16.58
CA HIS A 58 5.58 -9.45 -15.92
C HIS A 58 5.44 -10.33 -14.67
N ALA A 59 5.89 -11.58 -14.75
CA ALA A 59 5.88 -12.47 -13.59
C ALA A 59 6.85 -11.95 -12.52
N GLY A 60 8.00 -11.45 -12.93
CA GLY A 60 8.98 -10.88 -12.00
C GLY A 60 8.42 -9.68 -11.26
N ASP A 61 7.68 -8.80 -11.96
CA ASP A 61 7.02 -7.66 -11.32
C ASP A 61 6.10 -8.12 -10.19
N LEU A 62 5.26 -9.11 -10.47
CA LEU A 62 4.31 -9.58 -9.46
C LEU A 62 4.99 -10.38 -8.36
N GLY A 63 6.12 -11.04 -8.67
CA GLY A 63 6.91 -11.69 -7.63
C GLY A 63 7.33 -10.71 -6.56
N ARG A 64 7.84 -9.54 -6.97
CA ARG A 64 8.22 -8.49 -6.04
C ARG A 64 7.01 -7.93 -5.30
N VAL A 65 5.92 -7.69 -6.02
CA VAL A 65 4.70 -7.14 -5.41
C VAL A 65 4.14 -8.10 -4.36
N THR A 66 4.15 -9.42 -4.63
CA THR A 66 3.64 -10.37 -3.63
C THR A 66 4.49 -10.38 -2.36
N GLU A 67 5.81 -10.17 -2.48
CA GLU A 67 6.65 -10.06 -1.29
C GLU A 67 6.32 -8.83 -0.48
N GLU A 68 6.15 -7.69 -1.17
CA GLU A 68 5.80 -6.44 -0.49
C GLU A 68 4.45 -6.54 0.21
N LEU A 69 3.48 -7.16 -0.45
CA LEU A 69 2.15 -7.35 0.14
C LEU A 69 2.20 -8.32 1.34
N ALA A 70 3.09 -9.33 1.28
CA ALA A 70 3.27 -10.24 2.41
C ALA A 70 3.75 -9.46 3.64
N TYR A 71 4.67 -8.52 3.47
CA TYR A 71 5.12 -7.67 4.57
C TYR A 71 4.00 -6.79 5.10
N VAL A 72 3.14 -6.26 4.22
CA VAL A 72 2.00 -5.46 4.65
C VAL A 72 1.07 -6.31 5.53
N LEU A 73 0.78 -7.54 5.08
CA LEU A 73 -0.05 -8.46 5.87
C LEU A 73 0.56 -8.75 7.23
N ALA A 74 1.86 -8.98 7.28
CA ALA A 74 2.55 -9.24 8.54
C ALA A 74 2.46 -8.05 9.48
N SER A 75 2.57 -6.83 8.92
CA SER A 75 2.41 -5.60 9.71
C SER A 75 1.04 -5.50 10.36
N LEU A 76 0.03 -6.10 9.72
CA LEU A 76 -1.34 -6.08 10.24
C LEU A 76 -1.65 -7.30 11.12
N GLY A 77 -0.66 -8.17 11.34
CA GLY A 77 -0.82 -9.30 12.25
C GLY A 77 -0.94 -10.67 11.58
N ASP A 78 -0.96 -10.71 10.23
CA ASP A 78 -1.08 -11.96 9.50
C ASP A 78 0.27 -12.34 8.89
N ARG A 79 0.95 -13.31 9.52
CA ARG A 79 2.29 -13.71 9.10
C ARG A 79 2.29 -14.87 8.09
N SER A 80 1.12 -15.37 7.70
CA SER A 80 1.08 -16.59 6.89
C SER A 80 1.82 -16.44 5.56
N ALA A 81 1.70 -15.29 4.91
CA ALA A 81 2.35 -15.08 3.60
C ALA A 81 3.87 -14.97 3.73
N VAL A 82 4.38 -14.24 4.73
CA VAL A 82 5.84 -14.15 4.90
C VAL A 82 6.42 -15.51 5.29
N ASP A 83 5.69 -16.29 6.07
CA ASP A 83 6.14 -17.63 6.46
C ASP A 83 6.19 -18.56 5.25
N GLN A 84 5.14 -18.55 4.41
CA GLN A 84 5.09 -19.37 3.22
C GLN A 84 6.22 -19.04 2.24
N LYS A 85 6.57 -17.77 2.15
CA LYS A 85 7.61 -17.31 1.23
C LYS A 85 9.01 -17.40 1.83
N GLY A 86 9.13 -17.75 3.10
CA GLY A 86 10.41 -17.80 3.76
C GLY A 86 11.06 -16.43 3.92
N LEU A 87 10.24 -15.38 4.04
CA LEU A 87 10.74 -14.02 4.19
C LEU A 87 11.02 -13.69 5.64
N ALA A 88 12.05 -12.89 5.86
CA ALA A 88 12.36 -12.39 7.19
C ALA A 88 11.47 -11.19 7.52
N TYR A 89 10.98 -11.17 8.76
CA TYR A 89 10.14 -10.05 9.19
C TYR A 89 10.38 -9.74 10.66
#